data_1e851aede367946c5f75e8ce8a4c82a8
#
_entry.id   1e851aede367946c5f75e8ce8a4c82a8
#
_cell.length_a   1.000
_cell.length_b   1.000
_cell.length_c   1.000
_cell.angle_alpha   90.00
_cell.angle_beta   90.00
_cell.angle_gamma   90.00
#
_symmetry.space_group_name_H-M   'P 1'
#
loop_
_entity.id
_entity.type
_entity.pdbx_description
1 polymer ?
#
loop_
_entity_poly.entity_id
_entity_poly.type
_entity_poly.pdbx_seq_one_letter_code
_entity_poly.pdbx_strand_id
1 'polypeptide(L)'
;FQVFDCERIPYPDNSFDLIIANHILFYCKNLTSVFEEISRVLKTGGTFVCSTYGSTHMKEINELVSEFDDRIVLSADRLFERFGKENGADLLAPYFQNIKWLSYEDSLHVTEPETLISYVLSCHGNQNQYIIDHYKEFRNYVRKKTENGFTITKDAGIFITI
;
A
#
# COMPACT_ATOMS: atom_id res chain seq x y z
N PHE A 1 -24.55 2.52 2.64
CA PHE A 1 -23.27 2.83 3.29
C PHE A 1 -23.46 2.94 4.79
N GLN A 2 -22.52 2.36 5.54
CA GLN A 2 -22.47 2.47 6.98
C GLN A 2 -21.03 2.79 7.39
N VAL A 3 -20.85 3.73 8.31
CA VAL A 3 -19.55 4.06 8.91
C VAL A 3 -19.44 3.34 10.24
N PHE A 4 -18.39 2.55 10.41
CA PHE A 4 -18.08 1.84 11.65
C PHE A 4 -16.58 1.59 11.75
N ASP A 5 -16.12 1.23 12.95
CA ASP A 5 -14.77 0.79 13.20
C ASP A 5 -14.64 -0.70 12.83
N CYS A 6 -13.64 -1.04 12.02
CA CYS A 6 -13.38 -2.43 11.63
C CYS A 6 -12.91 -3.32 12.80
N GLU A 7 -12.47 -2.73 13.91
CA GLU A 7 -12.19 -3.44 15.16
C GLU A 7 -13.48 -3.84 15.92
N ARG A 8 -14.66 -3.37 15.44
CA ARG A 8 -15.98 -3.70 15.98
C ARG A 8 -17.04 -3.64 14.90
N ILE A 9 -17.23 -4.74 14.17
CA ILE A 9 -18.17 -4.84 13.06
C ILE A 9 -19.60 -5.02 13.57
N PRO A 10 -20.55 -4.10 13.27
CA PRO A 10 -21.90 -4.09 13.85
C PRO A 10 -22.85 -5.05 13.13
N TYR A 11 -22.40 -6.28 12.90
CA TYR A 11 -23.18 -7.35 12.30
C TYR A 11 -23.10 -8.62 13.16
N PRO A 12 -24.14 -9.48 13.14
CA PRO A 12 -24.12 -10.77 13.82
C PRO A 12 -23.02 -11.70 13.30
N ASP A 13 -22.70 -12.73 14.07
CA ASP A 13 -21.84 -13.82 13.63
C ASP A 13 -22.37 -14.47 12.36
N ASN A 14 -21.47 -14.96 11.49
CA ASN A 14 -21.82 -15.68 10.26
C ASN A 14 -22.75 -14.90 9.30
N SER A 15 -22.51 -13.59 9.16
CA SER A 15 -23.36 -12.71 8.34
C SER A 15 -22.96 -12.68 6.88
N PHE A 16 -21.67 -12.87 6.56
CA PHE A 16 -21.14 -12.63 5.21
C PHE A 16 -20.50 -13.86 4.59
N ASP A 17 -20.73 -14.07 3.30
CA ASP A 17 -20.08 -15.11 2.50
C ASP A 17 -18.71 -14.65 1.96
N LEU A 18 -18.55 -13.31 1.81
CA LEU A 18 -17.35 -12.67 1.29
C LEU A 18 -17.12 -11.34 2.02
N ILE A 19 -15.90 -11.13 2.47
CA ILE A 19 -15.44 -9.83 3.00
C ILE A 19 -14.21 -9.39 2.19
N ILE A 20 -14.19 -8.12 1.80
CA ILE A 20 -13.08 -7.51 1.06
C ILE A 20 -12.55 -6.31 1.81
N ALA A 21 -11.23 -6.30 2.08
CA ALA A 21 -10.50 -5.20 2.70
C ALA A 21 -9.42 -4.65 1.74
N ASN A 22 -9.77 -3.62 0.97
CA ASN A 22 -8.86 -3.05 -0.01
C ASN A 22 -7.97 -1.95 0.57
N HIS A 23 -6.66 -2.18 0.63
CA HIS A 23 -5.64 -1.21 1.06
C HIS A 23 -5.98 -0.49 2.37
N ILE A 24 -6.51 -1.21 3.37
CA ILE A 24 -6.95 -0.64 4.63
C ILE A 24 -6.28 -1.23 5.87
N LEU A 25 -5.87 -2.49 5.85
CA LEU A 25 -5.42 -3.20 7.04
C LEU A 25 -4.19 -2.55 7.70
N PHE A 26 -3.26 -2.03 6.93
CA PHE A 26 -2.08 -1.33 7.44
C PHE A 26 -2.40 0.00 8.15
N TYR A 27 -3.64 0.51 8.05
CA TYR A 27 -4.10 1.68 8.83
C TYR A 27 -4.78 1.29 10.14
N CYS A 28 -5.15 0.01 10.32
CA CYS A 28 -5.79 -0.45 11.54
C CYS A 28 -4.82 -0.42 12.71
N LYS A 29 -5.30 -0.01 13.88
CA LYS A 29 -4.48 0.08 15.10
C LYS A 29 -4.22 -1.29 15.71
N ASN A 30 -5.25 -2.14 15.72
CA ASN A 30 -5.19 -3.48 16.28
C ASN A 30 -5.68 -4.52 15.27
N LEU A 31 -4.74 -5.10 14.50
CA LEU A 31 -5.06 -6.13 13.52
C LEU A 31 -5.66 -7.40 14.12
N THR A 32 -5.27 -7.75 15.35
CA THR A 32 -5.85 -8.89 16.08
C THR A 32 -7.36 -8.74 16.19
N SER A 33 -7.82 -7.61 16.74
CA SER A 33 -9.26 -7.34 16.88
C SER A 33 -9.97 -7.30 15.53
N VAL A 34 -9.34 -6.75 14.49
CA VAL A 34 -9.90 -6.72 13.13
C VAL A 34 -10.09 -8.14 12.59
N PHE A 35 -9.09 -9.01 12.73
CA PHE A 35 -9.17 -10.38 12.21
C PHE A 35 -10.15 -11.24 13.03
N GLU A 36 -10.23 -11.06 14.35
CA GLU A 36 -11.25 -11.69 15.20
C GLU A 36 -12.67 -11.30 14.74
N GLU A 37 -12.92 -10.01 14.51
CA GLU A 37 -14.22 -9.52 14.04
C GLU A 37 -14.54 -10.02 12.61
N ILE A 38 -13.58 -9.98 11.68
CA ILE A 38 -13.77 -10.53 10.33
C ILE A 38 -14.11 -12.03 10.41
N SER A 39 -13.35 -12.80 11.19
CA SER A 39 -13.58 -14.23 11.37
C SER A 39 -14.95 -14.50 12.00
N ARG A 40 -15.39 -13.69 12.96
CA ARG A 40 -16.68 -13.82 13.62
C ARG A 40 -17.85 -13.59 12.66
N VAL A 41 -17.80 -12.54 11.85
CA VAL A 41 -18.91 -12.18 10.96
C VAL A 41 -18.87 -12.93 9.64
N LEU A 42 -17.77 -13.58 9.29
CA LEU A 42 -17.65 -14.43 8.11
C LEU A 42 -18.32 -15.78 8.38
N LYS A 43 -19.10 -16.29 7.42
CA LYS A 43 -19.71 -17.63 7.51
C LYS A 43 -18.65 -18.72 7.45
N THR A 44 -18.96 -19.88 8.00
CA THR A 44 -18.14 -21.08 7.82
C THR A 44 -17.96 -21.37 6.33
N GLY A 45 -16.71 -21.46 5.86
CA GLY A 45 -16.37 -21.60 4.44
C GLY A 45 -16.51 -20.32 3.61
N GLY A 46 -16.77 -19.19 4.25
CA GLY A 46 -16.74 -17.88 3.61
C GLY A 46 -15.33 -17.46 3.22
N THR A 47 -15.22 -16.48 2.35
CA THR A 47 -13.92 -16.02 1.81
C THR A 47 -13.59 -14.62 2.34
N PHE A 48 -12.37 -14.44 2.83
CA PHE A 48 -11.82 -13.12 3.10
C PHE A 48 -10.74 -12.77 2.07
N VAL A 49 -10.83 -11.58 1.49
CA VAL A 49 -9.87 -11.04 0.52
C VAL A 49 -9.34 -9.71 1.03
N CYS A 50 -8.02 -9.55 1.04
CA CYS A 50 -7.43 -8.26 1.38
C CYS A 50 -6.27 -7.92 0.44
N SER A 51 -6.20 -6.63 0.04
CA SER A 51 -5.11 -6.13 -0.78
C SER A 51 -4.09 -5.35 0.03
N THR A 52 -2.82 -5.51 -0.37
CA THR A 52 -1.69 -4.78 0.19
C THR A 52 -0.54 -4.71 -0.82
N TYR A 53 0.59 -4.19 -0.40
CA TYR A 53 1.80 -4.08 -1.20
C TYR A 53 3.03 -4.52 -0.42
N GLY A 54 4.13 -4.77 -1.14
CA GLY A 54 5.40 -5.18 -0.58
C GLY A 54 6.42 -4.04 -0.48
N SER A 55 7.57 -4.37 0.05
CA SER A 55 8.68 -3.44 0.33
C SER A 55 9.29 -2.79 -0.92
N THR A 56 9.13 -3.42 -2.09
CA THR A 56 9.65 -2.91 -3.37
C THR A 56 8.65 -2.09 -4.18
N HIS A 57 7.44 -1.87 -3.62
CA HIS A 57 6.41 -1.07 -4.29
C HIS A 57 6.87 0.37 -4.51
N MET A 58 6.88 0.80 -5.79
CA MET A 58 7.27 2.15 -6.21
C MET A 58 8.69 2.57 -5.78
N LYS A 59 9.61 1.61 -5.61
CA LYS A 59 10.97 1.86 -5.13
C LYS A 59 11.73 2.88 -5.96
N GLU A 60 11.51 2.89 -7.29
CA GLU A 60 12.21 3.78 -8.23
C GLU A 60 11.90 5.26 -7.96
N ILE A 61 10.74 5.58 -7.40
CA ILE A 61 10.42 6.96 -7.00
C ILE A 61 11.23 7.37 -5.76
N ASN A 62 11.37 6.47 -4.79
CA ASN A 62 12.22 6.74 -3.62
C ASN A 62 13.70 6.86 -4.03
N GLU A 63 14.17 6.01 -4.94
CA GLU A 63 15.52 6.09 -5.51
C GLU A 63 15.73 7.42 -6.24
N LEU A 64 14.77 7.84 -7.09
CA LEU A 64 14.81 9.10 -7.82
C LEU A 64 15.00 10.31 -6.90
N VAL A 65 14.22 10.39 -5.81
CA VAL A 65 14.29 11.54 -4.90
C VAL A 65 15.53 11.50 -4.01
N SER A 66 15.97 10.33 -3.58
CA SER A 66 17.18 10.19 -2.76
C SER A 66 18.46 10.44 -3.56
N GLU A 67 18.47 10.17 -4.87
CA GLU A 67 19.58 10.58 -5.73
C GLU A 67 19.64 12.11 -5.94
N PHE A 68 18.50 12.80 -5.90
CA PHE A 68 18.45 14.25 -5.97
C PHE A 68 18.92 14.90 -4.66
N ASP A 69 18.40 14.44 -3.53
CA ASP A 69 18.79 14.83 -2.19
C ASP A 69 18.49 13.69 -1.22
N ASP A 70 19.51 13.11 -0.60
CA ASP A 70 19.43 11.93 0.27
C ASP A 70 18.66 12.15 1.59
N ARG A 71 18.36 13.42 1.92
CA ARG A 71 17.54 13.80 3.06
C ARG A 71 16.05 13.69 2.80
N ILE A 72 15.64 13.51 1.52
CA ILE A 72 14.22 13.42 1.14
C ILE A 72 13.65 12.06 1.53
N VAL A 73 12.56 12.09 2.28
CA VAL A 73 11.75 10.93 2.64
C VAL A 73 10.31 11.21 2.21
N LEU A 74 9.79 10.44 1.25
CA LEU A 74 8.43 10.64 0.70
C LEU A 74 7.33 10.17 1.65
N SER A 75 7.61 9.15 2.47
CA SER A 75 6.71 8.66 3.51
C SER A 75 7.54 8.19 4.70
N ALA A 76 7.26 8.75 5.87
CA ALA A 76 7.84 8.27 7.11
C ALA A 76 7.23 6.94 7.58
N ASP A 77 6.00 6.65 7.13
CA ASP A 77 5.26 5.45 7.49
C ASP A 77 5.58 4.30 6.52
N ARG A 78 6.24 3.28 7.03
CA ARG A 78 6.48 2.02 6.32
C ARG A 78 5.27 1.10 6.54
N LEU A 79 4.13 1.45 5.95
CA LEU A 79 2.84 0.80 6.20
C LEU A 79 2.86 -0.71 5.87
N PHE A 80 3.64 -1.13 4.87
CA PHE A 80 3.82 -2.55 4.54
C PHE A 80 4.46 -3.37 5.68
N GLU A 81 5.16 -2.74 6.63
CA GLU A 81 5.68 -3.42 7.82
C GLU A 81 4.57 -3.75 8.83
N ARG A 82 3.46 -3.00 8.81
CA ARG A 82 2.30 -3.31 9.64
C ARG A 82 1.47 -4.44 9.04
N PHE A 83 1.17 -4.36 7.75
CA PHE A 83 0.50 -5.40 6.99
C PHE A 83 0.90 -5.30 5.52
N GLY A 84 1.82 -6.13 5.09
CA GLY A 84 2.39 -6.14 3.75
C GLY A 84 2.41 -7.53 3.15
N LYS A 85 2.96 -7.62 1.94
CA LYS A 85 3.17 -8.89 1.24
C LYS A 85 4.03 -9.86 2.05
N GLU A 86 5.07 -9.33 2.71
CA GLU A 86 6.09 -10.13 3.39
C GLU A 86 5.61 -10.74 4.71
N ASN A 87 4.69 -10.07 5.43
CA ASN A 87 4.22 -10.49 6.75
C ASN A 87 2.73 -10.84 6.82
N GLY A 88 1.97 -10.52 5.76
CA GLY A 88 0.52 -10.66 5.77
C GLY A 88 0.04 -12.09 5.97
N ALA A 89 0.72 -13.08 5.37
CA ALA A 89 0.36 -14.48 5.54
C ALA A 89 0.50 -14.95 7.00
N ASP A 90 1.61 -14.58 7.67
CA ASP A 90 1.86 -14.93 9.07
C ASP A 90 0.86 -14.26 10.02
N LEU A 91 0.48 -13.01 9.72
CA LEU A 91 -0.51 -12.26 10.49
C LEU A 91 -1.94 -12.84 10.33
N LEU A 92 -2.26 -13.40 9.17
CA LEU A 92 -3.57 -14.01 8.88
C LEU A 92 -3.69 -15.45 9.41
N ALA A 93 -2.57 -16.18 9.50
CA ALA A 93 -2.55 -17.62 9.81
C ALA A 93 -3.23 -18.02 11.13
N PRO A 94 -3.25 -17.21 12.21
CA PRO A 94 -3.97 -17.55 13.44
C PRO A 94 -5.51 -17.57 13.29
N TYR A 95 -6.05 -16.91 12.25
CA TYR A 95 -7.50 -16.66 12.11
C TYR A 95 -8.10 -17.34 10.90
N PHE A 96 -7.32 -17.59 9.85
CA PHE A 96 -7.80 -18.08 8.56
C PHE A 96 -6.96 -19.24 8.06
N GLN A 97 -7.58 -20.07 7.21
CA GLN A 97 -6.93 -21.20 6.55
C GLN A 97 -6.75 -20.92 5.05
N ASN A 98 -5.98 -21.78 4.39
CA ASN A 98 -5.79 -21.75 2.92
C ASN A 98 -5.37 -20.37 2.38
N ILE A 99 -4.46 -19.70 3.09
CA ILE A 99 -3.99 -18.37 2.73
C ILE A 99 -3.17 -18.45 1.43
N LYS A 100 -3.60 -17.70 0.41
CA LYS A 100 -2.90 -17.60 -0.88
C LYS A 100 -2.61 -16.14 -1.20
N TRP A 101 -1.38 -15.87 -1.62
CA TRP A 101 -1.01 -14.59 -2.22
C TRP A 101 -1.15 -14.67 -3.73
N LEU A 102 -1.80 -13.67 -4.33
CA LEU A 102 -1.83 -13.45 -5.77
C LEU A 102 -1.22 -12.09 -6.07
N SER A 103 -0.06 -12.09 -6.73
CA SER A 103 0.58 -10.87 -7.21
C SER A 103 -0.24 -10.23 -8.32
N TYR A 104 -0.35 -8.93 -8.28
CA TYR A 104 -0.78 -8.13 -9.42
C TYR A 104 0.48 -7.66 -10.16
N GLU A 105 0.88 -8.41 -11.18
CA GLU A 105 2.06 -8.12 -11.98
C GLU A 105 1.77 -6.97 -12.92
N ASP A 106 2.23 -5.77 -12.55
CA ASP A 106 2.05 -4.55 -13.30
C ASP A 106 3.23 -3.60 -13.07
N SER A 107 3.34 -2.60 -13.94
CA SER A 107 4.27 -1.49 -13.79
C SER A 107 3.64 -0.22 -14.34
N LEU A 108 4.12 0.92 -13.87
CA LEU A 108 3.78 2.19 -14.49
C LEU A 108 4.93 2.61 -15.40
N HIS A 109 4.60 3.10 -16.59
CA HIS A 109 5.56 3.70 -17.51
C HIS A 109 5.21 5.18 -17.67
N VAL A 110 5.99 6.04 -17.01
CA VAL A 110 5.77 7.49 -16.99
C VAL A 110 6.59 8.14 -18.10
N THR A 111 5.91 8.81 -19.02
CA THR A 111 6.52 9.59 -20.12
C THR A 111 6.45 11.09 -19.88
N GLU A 112 5.53 11.52 -18.98
CA GLU A 112 5.30 12.93 -18.66
C GLU A 112 5.95 13.30 -17.32
N PRO A 113 7.08 14.02 -17.32
CA PRO A 113 7.82 14.35 -16.08
C PRO A 113 6.96 15.10 -15.07
N GLU A 114 6.06 15.97 -15.52
CA GLU A 114 5.22 16.78 -14.63
C GLU A 114 4.27 15.93 -13.79
N THR A 115 3.83 14.77 -14.31
CA THR A 115 3.00 13.81 -13.56
C THR A 115 3.78 13.23 -12.37
N LEU A 116 5.03 12.84 -12.61
CA LEU A 116 5.91 12.31 -11.55
C LEU A 116 6.27 13.37 -10.52
N ILE A 117 6.56 14.60 -10.97
CA ILE A 117 6.83 15.74 -10.08
C ILE A 117 5.62 16.02 -9.19
N SER A 118 4.41 16.08 -9.79
CA SER A 118 3.17 16.31 -9.03
C SER A 118 2.92 15.22 -8.00
N TYR A 119 3.18 13.96 -8.35
CA TYR A 119 3.09 12.85 -7.40
C TYR A 119 4.05 13.03 -6.23
N VAL A 120 5.33 13.27 -6.50
CA VAL A 120 6.36 13.48 -5.47
C VAL A 120 5.94 14.61 -4.51
N LEU A 121 5.49 15.75 -5.04
CA LEU A 121 5.08 16.90 -4.23
C LEU A 121 3.81 16.63 -3.40
N SER A 122 2.96 15.69 -3.83
CA SER A 122 1.74 15.29 -3.11
C SER A 122 1.99 14.31 -1.96
N CYS A 123 3.19 13.74 -1.84
CA CYS A 123 3.53 12.82 -0.76
C CYS A 123 3.53 13.51 0.62
N HIS A 124 3.43 12.69 1.68
CA HIS A 124 3.26 13.18 3.06
C HIS A 124 4.58 13.14 3.88
N GLY A 125 5.71 13.14 3.19
CA GLY A 125 7.03 13.17 3.80
C GLY A 125 7.58 14.60 3.99
N ASN A 126 8.91 14.74 3.87
CA ASN A 126 9.62 16.01 4.01
C ASN A 126 10.06 16.61 2.67
N GLN A 127 9.65 16.04 1.54
CA GLN A 127 10.11 16.41 0.20
C GLN A 127 9.93 17.89 -0.12
N ASN A 128 8.84 18.51 0.35
CA ASN A 128 8.56 19.91 0.06
C ASN A 128 9.61 20.84 0.68
N GLN A 129 10.17 20.48 1.83
CA GLN A 129 11.22 21.25 2.50
C GLN A 129 12.50 21.37 1.66
N TYR A 130 12.80 20.36 0.85
CA TYR A 130 14.03 20.29 0.06
C TYR A 130 13.82 20.60 -1.42
N ILE A 131 12.61 20.45 -1.94
CA ILE A 131 12.31 20.61 -3.36
C ILE A 131 11.81 22.02 -3.70
N ILE A 132 11.02 22.67 -2.83
CA ILE A 132 10.36 23.93 -3.18
C ILE A 132 11.37 25.02 -3.57
N ASP A 133 12.41 25.20 -2.78
CA ASP A 133 13.45 26.22 -3.04
C ASP A 133 14.37 25.86 -4.21
N HIS A 134 14.41 24.57 -4.59
CA HIS A 134 15.21 24.01 -5.70
C HIS A 134 14.34 23.45 -6.82
N TYR A 135 13.11 23.97 -6.97
CA TYR A 135 12.12 23.39 -7.88
C TYR A 135 12.59 23.33 -9.33
N LYS A 136 13.32 24.34 -9.83
CA LYS A 136 13.83 24.35 -11.20
C LYS A 136 14.86 23.26 -11.43
N GLU A 137 15.77 23.08 -10.48
CA GLU A 137 16.78 22.02 -10.50
C GLU A 137 16.15 20.65 -10.45
N PHE A 138 15.22 20.43 -9.53
CA PHE A 138 14.47 19.17 -9.42
C PHE A 138 13.67 18.85 -10.69
N ARG A 139 12.97 19.83 -11.24
CA ARG A 139 12.22 19.67 -12.49
C ARG A 139 13.12 19.27 -13.65
N ASN A 140 14.27 19.91 -13.82
CA ASN A 140 15.24 19.58 -14.85
C ASN A 140 15.84 18.19 -14.64
N TYR A 141 16.13 17.83 -13.40
CA TYR A 141 16.61 16.51 -13.04
C TYR A 141 15.60 15.41 -13.40
N VAL A 142 14.33 15.56 -12.98
CA VAL A 142 13.27 14.60 -13.30
C VAL A 142 13.07 14.49 -14.82
N ARG A 143 13.04 15.60 -15.56
CA ARG A 143 12.94 15.59 -17.02
C ARG A 143 14.05 14.77 -17.68
N LYS A 144 15.28 14.93 -17.22
CA LYS A 144 16.42 14.16 -17.72
C LYS A 144 16.27 12.66 -17.42
N LYS A 145 15.79 12.31 -16.21
CA LYS A 145 15.57 10.92 -15.80
C LYS A 145 14.42 10.24 -16.55
N THR A 146 13.44 11.01 -17.01
CA THR A 146 12.25 10.52 -17.73
C THR A 146 12.35 10.65 -19.26
N GLU A 147 13.45 11.12 -19.81
CA GLU A 147 13.62 11.40 -21.25
C GLU A 147 13.33 10.17 -22.14
N ASN A 148 13.66 8.97 -21.65
CA ASN A 148 13.37 7.70 -22.34
C ASN A 148 12.23 6.90 -21.68
N GLY A 149 11.39 7.57 -20.92
CA GLY A 149 10.40 6.95 -20.05
C GLY A 149 10.98 6.54 -18.70
N PHE A 150 10.11 6.47 -17.68
CA PHE A 150 10.48 6.08 -16.33
C PHE A 150 9.54 4.96 -15.86
N THR A 151 10.10 3.78 -15.64
CA THR A 151 9.33 2.61 -15.23
C THR A 151 9.32 2.50 -13.72
N ILE A 152 8.14 2.28 -13.16
CA ILE A 152 7.89 2.18 -11.71
C ILE A 152 7.32 0.80 -11.42
N THR A 153 7.97 0.08 -10.52
CA THR A 153 7.54 -1.25 -10.06
C THR A 153 6.26 -1.14 -9.22
N LYS A 154 5.26 -1.98 -9.54
CA LYS A 154 4.10 -2.20 -8.69
C LYS A 154 4.22 -3.56 -8.03
N ASP A 155 4.70 -3.57 -6.78
CA ASP A 155 4.75 -4.78 -5.96
C ASP A 155 3.51 -4.81 -5.06
N ALA A 156 2.37 -5.17 -5.65
CA ALA A 156 1.07 -5.22 -4.98
C ALA A 156 0.33 -6.51 -5.30
N GLY A 157 -0.68 -6.84 -4.52
CA GLY A 157 -1.48 -8.04 -4.74
C GLY A 157 -2.56 -8.21 -3.68
N ILE A 158 -3.12 -9.40 -3.64
CA ILE A 158 -4.17 -9.76 -2.71
C ILE A 158 -3.83 -11.06 -1.96
N PHE A 159 -4.21 -11.11 -0.69
CA PHE A 159 -4.39 -12.37 0.02
C PHE A 159 -5.85 -12.82 -0.13
N ILE A 160 -6.02 -14.11 -0.39
CA ILE A 160 -7.32 -14.79 -0.39
C ILE A 160 -7.24 -15.88 0.67
N THR A 161 -8.23 -15.95 1.55
CA THR A 161 -8.32 -16.94 2.63
C THR A 161 -9.71 -17.56 2.68
N ILE A 162 -9.79 -18.73 3.27
CA ILE A 162 -11.04 -19.44 3.57
C ILE A 162 -11.02 -19.84 5.04
#